data_137b559990187f331e0f4fa99154582c
#
_entry.id   137b559990187f331e0f4fa99154582c
#
_cell.length_a   1.000
_cell.length_b   1.000
_cell.length_c   1.000
_cell.angle_alpha   90.00
_cell.angle_beta   90.00
_cell.angle_gamma   90.00
#
_symmetry.space_group_name_H-M   'P 1'
#
loop_
_entity.id
_entity.type
_entity.pdbx_description
1 polymer ?
#
loop_
_entity_poly.entity_id
_entity_poly.type
_entity_poly.pdbx_seq_one_letter_code
_entity_poly.pdbx_strand_id
1 'polypeptide(L)'
;MIVVDWGTTNLRLFACDTDGTILDSTQSGQGIKTVPSGGFPSVLAQTISHLEASEESTIFVCGMAGARGAWHEAPYCATPIALEDIAANLTSLPGKLDGYLLPGAKNISPDGTLDVMRGEEIQIFGGMSKFDIRDGVLCLPGTHSKWVRVKDGRIVNFATFMTGDIFNALSHTILSCETDDKHDPDAFGLGLKASVLTDYGLTNRLF
;
A
#
# COMPACT_ATOMS: atom_id res chain seq x y z
N MET A 1 -6.30 -15.91 -12.59
CA MET A 1 -5.15 -15.53 -11.78
C MET A 1 -5.58 -15.25 -10.34
N ILE A 2 -4.64 -15.33 -9.38
CA ILE A 2 -4.88 -14.93 -7.99
C ILE A 2 -4.03 -13.71 -7.70
N VAL A 3 -4.65 -12.62 -7.22
CA VAL A 3 -3.97 -11.40 -6.79
C VAL A 3 -4.01 -11.35 -5.26
N VAL A 4 -2.86 -11.12 -4.65
CA VAL A 4 -2.67 -11.10 -3.20
C VAL A 4 -2.16 -9.74 -2.77
N ASP A 5 -2.94 -9.03 -1.94
CA ASP A 5 -2.51 -7.84 -1.22
C ASP A 5 -2.14 -8.26 0.22
N TRP A 6 -0.83 -8.39 0.47
CA TRP A 6 -0.33 -8.84 1.77
C TRP A 6 0.27 -7.67 2.55
N GLY A 7 -0.57 -7.04 3.32
CA GLY A 7 -0.20 -5.90 4.14
C GLY A 7 0.46 -6.28 5.48
N THR A 8 0.72 -5.26 6.28
CA THR A 8 1.33 -5.43 7.61
C THR A 8 0.40 -6.17 8.58
N THR A 9 -0.90 -5.89 8.52
CA THR A 9 -1.92 -6.43 9.44
C THR A 9 -2.96 -7.30 8.77
N ASN A 10 -3.20 -7.13 7.47
CA ASN A 10 -4.24 -7.83 6.73
C ASN A 10 -3.66 -8.57 5.52
N LEU A 11 -4.32 -9.65 5.16
CA LEU A 11 -4.10 -10.42 3.94
C LEU A 11 -5.42 -10.44 3.16
N ARG A 12 -5.39 -10.02 1.90
CA ARG A 12 -6.54 -10.03 0.98
C ARG A 12 -6.17 -10.78 -0.28
N LEU A 13 -7.05 -11.65 -0.73
CA LEU A 13 -6.90 -12.42 -1.97
C LEU A 13 -8.09 -12.18 -2.88
N PHE A 14 -7.82 -12.09 -4.16
CA PHE A 14 -8.80 -11.91 -5.21
C PHE A 14 -8.55 -12.96 -6.31
N ALA A 15 -9.56 -13.77 -6.60
CA ALA A 15 -9.58 -14.59 -7.80
C ALA A 15 -10.08 -13.70 -8.95
N CYS A 16 -9.28 -13.58 -10.00
CA CYS A 16 -9.61 -12.74 -11.14
C CYS A 16 -9.52 -13.57 -12.44
N ASP A 17 -10.35 -13.21 -13.42
CA ASP A 17 -10.19 -13.71 -14.78
C ASP A 17 -9.05 -12.98 -15.53
N THR A 18 -8.97 -13.23 -16.84
CA THR A 18 -7.88 -12.69 -17.68
C THR A 18 -8.01 -11.20 -17.98
N ASP A 19 -9.18 -10.63 -17.82
CA ASP A 19 -9.44 -9.18 -18.02
C ASP A 19 -9.37 -8.38 -16.71
N GLY A 20 -9.13 -9.08 -15.57
CA GLY A 20 -9.01 -8.47 -14.26
C GLY A 20 -10.34 -8.34 -13.51
N THR A 21 -11.44 -8.91 -14.01
CA THR A 21 -12.70 -8.96 -13.27
C THR A 21 -12.54 -9.86 -12.05
N ILE A 22 -12.92 -9.36 -10.87
CA ILE A 22 -12.89 -10.13 -9.63
C ILE A 22 -14.05 -11.12 -9.65
N LEU A 23 -13.73 -12.41 -9.59
CA LEU A 23 -14.69 -13.53 -9.55
C LEU A 23 -15.04 -13.88 -8.11
N ASP A 24 -14.06 -13.87 -7.22
CA ASP A 24 -14.20 -14.17 -5.79
C ASP A 24 -13.13 -13.45 -4.99
N SER A 25 -13.36 -13.29 -3.68
CA SER A 25 -12.40 -12.66 -2.79
C SER A 25 -12.51 -13.15 -1.36
N THR A 26 -11.39 -13.18 -0.67
CA THR A 26 -11.31 -13.50 0.76
C THR A 26 -10.33 -12.57 1.47
N GLN A 27 -10.52 -12.40 2.79
CA GLN A 27 -9.61 -11.62 3.61
C GLN A 27 -9.42 -12.26 5.00
N SER A 28 -8.26 -12.00 5.59
CA SER A 28 -7.95 -12.42 6.96
C SER A 28 -7.08 -11.39 7.68
N GLY A 29 -7.00 -11.46 9.01
CA GLY A 29 -6.09 -10.66 9.83
C GLY A 29 -4.64 -11.19 9.84
N GLN A 30 -4.27 -12.07 8.91
CA GLN A 30 -2.94 -12.68 8.85
C GLN A 30 -1.95 -11.83 8.02
N GLY A 31 -1.81 -10.55 8.40
CA GLY A 31 -0.74 -9.71 7.86
C GLY A 31 0.65 -10.21 8.23
N ILE A 32 1.70 -9.66 7.58
CA ILE A 32 3.07 -10.18 7.73
C ILE A 32 3.57 -10.22 9.18
N LYS A 33 3.07 -9.35 10.07
CA LYS A 33 3.46 -9.33 11.49
C LYS A 33 3.01 -10.57 12.28
N THR A 34 1.97 -11.26 11.83
CA THR A 34 1.40 -12.44 12.52
C THR A 34 1.85 -13.75 11.90
N VAL A 35 2.51 -13.71 10.73
CA VAL A 35 3.00 -14.91 10.06
C VAL A 35 4.29 -15.38 10.73
N PRO A 36 4.36 -16.62 11.24
CA PRO A 36 5.58 -17.15 11.81
C PRO A 36 6.67 -17.32 10.75
N SER A 37 7.93 -17.37 11.18
CA SER A 37 9.06 -17.59 10.27
C SER A 37 8.85 -18.86 9.45
N GLY A 38 8.98 -18.75 8.12
CA GLY A 38 8.72 -19.85 7.17
C GLY A 38 7.24 -20.17 6.93
N GLY A 39 6.29 -19.49 7.60
CA GLY A 39 4.85 -19.78 7.53
C GLY A 39 4.12 -19.19 6.30
N PHE A 40 4.76 -18.30 5.52
CA PHE A 40 4.10 -17.64 4.38
C PHE A 40 3.45 -18.60 3.37
N PRO A 41 4.13 -19.68 2.91
CA PRO A 41 3.52 -20.61 1.96
C PRO A 41 2.27 -21.31 2.52
N SER A 42 2.31 -21.68 3.81
CA SER A 42 1.19 -22.37 4.45
C SER A 42 -0.01 -21.46 4.66
N VAL A 43 0.22 -20.20 5.09
CA VAL A 43 -0.83 -19.20 5.24
C VAL A 43 -1.45 -18.87 3.89
N LEU A 44 -0.63 -18.71 2.85
CA LEU A 44 -1.13 -18.45 1.50
C LEU A 44 -1.99 -19.60 0.98
N ALA A 45 -1.49 -20.85 1.06
CA ALA A 45 -2.23 -22.04 0.61
C ALA A 45 -3.56 -22.20 1.37
N GLN A 46 -3.55 -22.02 2.69
CA GLN A 46 -4.76 -22.06 3.51
C GLN A 46 -5.76 -20.98 3.08
N THR A 47 -5.29 -19.75 2.80
CA THR A 47 -6.20 -18.67 2.41
C THR A 47 -6.73 -18.87 0.98
N ILE A 48 -5.91 -19.39 0.06
CA ILE A 48 -6.34 -19.75 -1.31
C ILE A 48 -7.44 -20.82 -1.28
N SER A 49 -7.39 -21.77 -0.35
CA SER A 49 -8.41 -22.83 -0.26
C SER A 49 -9.82 -22.31 0.07
N HIS A 50 -9.95 -21.04 0.45
CA HIS A 50 -11.24 -20.37 0.63
C HIS A 50 -11.73 -19.59 -0.60
N LEU A 51 -10.96 -19.62 -1.72
CA LEU A 51 -11.33 -18.98 -2.97
C LEU A 51 -11.84 -20.01 -3.97
N GLU A 52 -12.83 -19.63 -4.74
CA GLU A 52 -13.24 -20.34 -5.96
C GLU A 52 -12.25 -20.01 -7.09
N ALA A 53 -11.06 -20.62 -7.05
CA ALA A 53 -10.00 -20.40 -8.02
C ALA A 53 -9.48 -21.72 -8.59
N SER A 54 -9.00 -21.71 -9.85
CA SER A 54 -8.32 -22.86 -10.45
C SER A 54 -6.98 -23.13 -9.77
N GLU A 55 -6.64 -24.40 -9.54
CA GLU A 55 -5.33 -24.82 -9.03
C GLU A 55 -4.16 -24.40 -9.94
N GLU A 56 -4.42 -24.16 -11.23
CA GLU A 56 -3.45 -23.70 -12.23
C GLU A 56 -3.30 -22.17 -12.27
N SER A 57 -3.94 -21.44 -11.35
CA SER A 57 -3.90 -19.97 -11.35
C SER A 57 -2.53 -19.44 -10.96
N THR A 58 -1.90 -18.65 -11.83
CA THR A 58 -0.69 -17.88 -11.47
C THR A 58 -0.99 -16.88 -10.35
N ILE A 59 -0.11 -16.80 -9.36
CA ILE A 59 -0.26 -15.97 -8.15
C ILE A 59 0.59 -14.70 -8.27
N PHE A 60 0.00 -13.54 -8.06
CA PHE A 60 0.69 -12.24 -8.00
C PHE A 60 0.56 -11.66 -6.60
N VAL A 61 1.68 -11.48 -5.90
CA VAL A 61 1.72 -10.99 -4.52
C VAL A 61 2.28 -9.57 -4.50
N CYS A 62 1.48 -8.61 -4.07
CA CYS A 62 1.93 -7.24 -3.78
C CYS A 62 1.93 -6.97 -2.27
N GLY A 63 2.51 -5.83 -1.87
CA GLY A 63 2.56 -5.39 -0.49
C GLY A 63 3.75 -5.92 0.29
N MET A 64 3.61 -5.95 1.60
CA MET A 64 4.72 -6.12 2.54
C MET A 64 5.37 -7.51 2.56
N ALA A 65 4.77 -8.52 1.91
CA ALA A 65 5.40 -9.84 1.79
C ALA A 65 6.74 -9.79 1.02
N GLY A 66 6.90 -8.82 0.10
CA GLY A 66 8.13 -8.54 -0.64
C GLY A 66 9.14 -7.66 0.11
N ALA A 67 8.89 -7.26 1.34
CA ALA A 67 9.79 -6.42 2.11
C ALA A 67 10.98 -7.22 2.65
N ARG A 68 12.09 -6.51 2.93
CA ARG A 68 13.27 -7.10 3.56
C ARG A 68 12.91 -7.73 4.90
N GLY A 69 13.28 -8.99 5.07
CA GLY A 69 13.00 -9.74 6.31
C GLY A 69 11.57 -10.29 6.41
N ALA A 70 10.72 -10.09 5.40
CA ALA A 70 9.41 -10.74 5.29
C ALA A 70 9.53 -12.11 4.58
N TRP A 71 8.66 -12.43 3.62
CA TRP A 71 8.68 -13.74 2.97
C TRP A 71 9.90 -13.92 2.05
N HIS A 72 10.01 -13.05 1.05
CA HIS A 72 11.15 -13.05 0.12
C HIS A 72 11.34 -11.63 -0.42
N GLU A 73 12.57 -11.13 -0.41
CA GLU A 73 12.84 -9.75 -0.77
C GLU A 73 12.65 -9.51 -2.28
N ALA A 74 11.73 -8.62 -2.62
CA ALA A 74 11.52 -8.13 -3.97
C ALA A 74 12.16 -6.75 -4.14
N PRO A 75 12.68 -6.39 -5.33
CA PRO A 75 13.36 -5.12 -5.56
C PRO A 75 12.44 -3.91 -5.44
N TYR A 76 13.02 -2.71 -5.60
CA TYR A 76 12.30 -1.45 -5.77
C TYR A 76 12.64 -0.85 -7.13
N CYS A 77 11.62 -0.52 -7.92
CA CYS A 77 11.75 0.29 -9.12
C CYS A 77 11.94 1.77 -8.74
N ALA A 78 12.90 2.45 -9.37
CA ALA A 78 13.15 3.87 -9.13
C ALA A 78 12.25 4.74 -10.01
N THR A 79 11.69 5.82 -9.45
CA THR A 79 10.95 6.83 -10.24
C THR A 79 11.86 7.50 -11.28
N PRO A 80 11.32 7.82 -12.47
CA PRO A 80 9.92 7.64 -12.94
C PRO A 80 9.62 6.18 -13.36
N ILE A 81 8.48 5.65 -12.92
CA ILE A 81 8.09 4.23 -13.08
C ILE A 81 6.84 4.14 -13.95
N ALA A 82 6.86 3.22 -14.92
CA ALA A 82 5.70 2.77 -15.68
C ALA A 82 5.26 1.37 -15.22
N LEU A 83 4.10 0.91 -15.65
CA LEU A 83 3.60 -0.43 -15.34
C LEU A 83 4.52 -1.53 -15.90
N GLU A 84 5.13 -1.26 -17.06
CA GLU A 84 6.09 -2.15 -17.71
C GLU A 84 7.35 -2.35 -16.85
N ASP A 85 7.77 -1.34 -16.09
CA ASP A 85 8.92 -1.44 -15.18
C ASP A 85 8.59 -2.37 -14.00
N ILE A 86 7.36 -2.35 -13.51
CA ILE A 86 6.86 -3.31 -12.51
C ILE A 86 6.90 -4.73 -13.09
N ALA A 87 6.33 -4.92 -14.28
CA ALA A 87 6.28 -6.23 -14.93
C ALA A 87 7.66 -6.81 -15.25
N ALA A 88 8.64 -5.97 -15.59
CA ALA A 88 10.01 -6.38 -15.87
C ALA A 88 10.83 -6.77 -14.62
N ASN A 89 10.35 -6.40 -13.43
CA ASN A 89 11.08 -6.62 -12.16
C ASN A 89 10.34 -7.56 -11.19
N LEU A 90 9.50 -8.45 -11.72
CA LEU A 90 8.85 -9.49 -10.93
C LEU A 90 9.88 -10.46 -10.35
N THR A 91 9.66 -10.89 -9.12
CA THR A 91 10.50 -11.89 -8.45
C THR A 91 9.70 -13.17 -8.26
N SER A 92 10.19 -14.31 -8.74
CA SER A 92 9.49 -15.59 -8.59
C SER A 92 9.24 -15.92 -7.12
N LEU A 93 8.08 -16.47 -6.81
CA LEU A 93 7.78 -16.98 -5.47
C LEU A 93 8.74 -18.11 -5.09
N PRO A 94 9.17 -18.17 -3.83
CA PRO A 94 10.05 -19.26 -3.39
C PRO A 94 9.31 -20.60 -3.36
N GLY A 95 10.06 -21.68 -3.63
CA GLY A 95 9.54 -23.04 -3.58
C GLY A 95 8.92 -23.50 -4.90
N LYS A 96 7.74 -24.15 -4.83
CA LYS A 96 7.06 -24.75 -5.99
C LYS A 96 5.79 -23.97 -6.40
N LEU A 97 5.56 -22.80 -5.80
CA LEU A 97 4.40 -21.98 -6.13
C LEU A 97 4.60 -21.31 -7.49
N ASP A 98 3.62 -21.42 -8.36
CA ASP A 98 3.61 -20.69 -9.63
C ASP A 98 3.13 -19.26 -9.38
N GLY A 99 4.06 -18.31 -9.36
CA GLY A 99 3.72 -16.92 -9.12
C GLY A 99 4.89 -16.01 -8.86
N TYR A 100 4.56 -14.75 -8.56
CA TYR A 100 5.53 -13.67 -8.48
C TYR A 100 5.22 -12.72 -7.33
N LEU A 101 6.28 -12.21 -6.70
CA LEU A 101 6.25 -11.01 -5.86
C LEU A 101 6.45 -9.78 -6.74
N LEU A 102 5.62 -8.78 -6.55
CA LEU A 102 5.73 -7.51 -7.25
C LEU A 102 6.79 -6.63 -6.57
N PRO A 103 7.59 -5.87 -7.37
CA PRO A 103 8.52 -4.90 -6.81
C PRO A 103 7.77 -3.73 -6.15
N GLY A 104 8.40 -3.08 -5.18
CA GLY A 104 7.94 -1.80 -4.67
C GLY A 104 8.42 -0.62 -5.53
N ALA A 105 8.08 0.59 -5.13
CA ALA A 105 8.57 1.82 -5.72
C ALA A 105 9.48 2.59 -4.75
N LYS A 106 10.54 3.22 -5.28
CA LYS A 106 11.42 4.13 -4.55
C LYS A 106 11.54 5.47 -5.27
N ASN A 107 11.59 6.54 -4.48
CA ASN A 107 11.84 7.89 -4.94
C ASN A 107 13.06 8.45 -4.21
N ILE A 108 13.93 9.13 -4.94
CA ILE A 108 15.07 9.85 -4.36
C ILE A 108 14.87 11.32 -4.68
N SER A 109 14.62 12.12 -3.66
CA SER A 109 14.48 13.56 -3.78
C SER A 109 15.80 14.24 -4.15
N PRO A 110 15.80 15.48 -4.67
CA PRO A 110 17.03 16.19 -5.06
C PRO A 110 18.03 16.38 -3.92
N ASP A 111 17.59 16.39 -2.67
CA ASP A 111 18.42 16.44 -1.47
C ASP A 111 18.99 15.08 -1.04
N GLY A 112 18.71 14.01 -1.80
CA GLY A 112 19.13 12.65 -1.52
C GLY A 112 18.23 11.87 -0.55
N THR A 113 17.11 12.45 -0.11
CA THR A 113 16.15 11.76 0.77
C THR A 113 15.48 10.63 0.01
N LEU A 114 15.55 9.41 0.58
CA LEU A 114 14.91 8.21 0.04
C LEU A 114 13.50 8.07 0.62
N ASP A 115 12.51 7.90 -0.25
CA ASP A 115 11.16 7.48 0.10
C ASP A 115 10.81 6.17 -0.62
N VAL A 116 9.99 5.32 0.02
CA VAL A 116 9.60 4.03 -0.53
C VAL A 116 8.12 3.76 -0.29
N MET A 117 7.51 3.01 -1.21
CA MET A 117 6.19 2.42 -1.03
C MET A 117 6.20 0.99 -1.54
N ARG A 118 5.31 0.15 -0.99
CA ARG A 118 5.18 -1.23 -1.41
C ARG A 118 3.73 -1.71 -1.25
N GLY A 119 3.09 -1.94 -2.40
CA GLY A 119 1.67 -2.25 -2.55
C GLY A 119 0.86 -1.07 -3.09
N GLU A 120 1.15 0.15 -2.64
CA GLU A 120 0.45 1.36 -3.08
C GLU A 120 0.70 1.67 -4.56
N GLU A 121 1.88 1.35 -5.12
CA GLU A 121 2.19 1.52 -6.54
C GLU A 121 1.20 0.78 -7.44
N ILE A 122 0.75 -0.42 -7.03
CA ILE A 122 -0.22 -1.21 -7.80
C ILE A 122 -1.62 -0.58 -7.70
N GLN A 123 -1.99 -0.08 -6.52
CA GLN A 123 -3.26 0.65 -6.35
C GLN A 123 -3.28 1.93 -7.20
N ILE A 124 -2.14 2.62 -7.32
CA ILE A 124 -2.00 3.81 -8.16
C ILE A 124 -2.20 3.45 -9.64
N PHE A 125 -1.47 2.46 -10.17
CA PHE A 125 -1.64 2.03 -11.56
C PHE A 125 -3.05 1.52 -11.83
N GLY A 126 -3.66 0.79 -10.90
CA GLY A 126 -5.05 0.37 -10.99
C GLY A 126 -6.02 1.55 -11.04
N GLY A 127 -5.82 2.55 -10.18
CA GLY A 127 -6.61 3.79 -10.19
C GLY A 127 -6.43 4.60 -11.47
N MET A 128 -5.19 4.73 -11.94
CA MET A 128 -4.90 5.40 -13.20
C MET A 128 -5.61 4.74 -14.38
N SER A 129 -5.56 3.42 -14.47
CA SER A 129 -6.26 2.65 -15.51
C SER A 129 -7.78 2.78 -15.40
N LYS A 130 -8.34 2.60 -14.20
CA LYS A 130 -9.79 2.63 -13.98
C LYS A 130 -10.43 3.98 -14.27
N PHE A 131 -9.72 5.08 -13.99
CA PHE A 131 -10.25 6.44 -14.12
C PHE A 131 -9.63 7.22 -15.28
N ASP A 132 -8.86 6.56 -16.15
CA ASP A 132 -8.15 7.15 -17.30
C ASP A 132 -7.29 8.37 -16.90
N ILE A 133 -6.58 8.25 -15.78
CA ILE A 133 -5.71 9.31 -15.25
C ILE A 133 -4.31 9.12 -15.82
N ARG A 134 -3.84 10.08 -16.63
CA ARG A 134 -2.47 10.10 -17.15
C ARG A 134 -1.59 11.14 -16.47
N ASP A 135 -2.19 12.23 -16.00
CA ASP A 135 -1.52 13.36 -15.36
C ASP A 135 -2.29 13.80 -14.12
N GLY A 136 -1.60 14.07 -13.02
CA GLY A 136 -2.24 14.56 -11.81
C GLY A 136 -1.50 14.21 -10.53
N VAL A 137 -2.22 14.39 -9.42
CA VAL A 137 -1.76 14.01 -8.08
C VAL A 137 -2.81 13.07 -7.48
N LEU A 138 -2.35 11.90 -7.04
CA LEU A 138 -3.19 10.94 -6.31
C LEU A 138 -2.77 10.91 -4.85
N CYS A 139 -3.76 10.84 -3.97
CA CYS A 139 -3.54 10.66 -2.54
C CYS A 139 -4.12 9.31 -2.11
N LEU A 140 -3.29 8.49 -1.48
CA LEU A 140 -3.72 7.25 -0.82
C LEU A 140 -3.63 7.49 0.70
N PRO A 141 -4.76 7.81 1.36
CA PRO A 141 -4.79 8.00 2.81
C PRO A 141 -4.51 6.69 3.53
N GLY A 142 -3.88 6.76 4.70
CA GLY A 142 -3.60 5.58 5.51
C GLY A 142 -2.77 5.92 6.73
N THR A 143 -2.26 4.88 7.38
CA THR A 143 -1.26 5.00 8.45
C THR A 143 -0.10 5.88 8.01
N HIS A 144 0.41 5.61 6.81
CA HIS A 144 1.36 6.42 6.08
C HIS A 144 0.73 6.83 4.74
N SER A 145 0.20 8.04 4.67
CA SER A 145 -0.43 8.55 3.45
C SER A 145 0.61 8.80 2.36
N LYS A 146 0.31 8.34 1.14
CA LYS A 146 1.16 8.57 -0.05
C LYS A 146 0.55 9.65 -0.92
N TRP A 147 1.33 10.68 -1.22
CA TRP A 147 1.00 11.70 -2.20
C TRP A 147 1.85 11.48 -3.44
N VAL A 148 1.23 11.10 -4.53
CA VAL A 148 1.90 10.60 -5.73
C VAL A 148 1.60 11.48 -6.91
N ARG A 149 2.66 11.98 -7.55
CA ARG A 149 2.54 12.71 -8.81
C ARG A 149 2.69 11.75 -9.97
N VAL A 150 1.69 11.74 -10.84
CA VAL A 150 1.70 11.01 -12.10
C VAL A 150 1.81 11.95 -13.28
N LYS A 151 2.55 11.56 -14.31
CA LYS A 151 2.72 12.30 -15.55
C LYS A 151 2.96 11.33 -16.70
N ASP A 152 2.27 11.55 -17.81
CA ASP A 152 2.35 10.72 -19.02
C ASP A 152 2.16 9.22 -18.72
N GLY A 153 1.28 8.88 -17.77
CA GLY A 153 1.01 7.50 -17.35
C GLY A 153 2.10 6.87 -16.47
N ARG A 154 3.03 7.65 -15.93
CA ARG A 154 4.13 7.20 -15.06
C ARG A 154 4.02 7.80 -13.66
N ILE A 155 4.44 7.06 -12.64
CA ILE A 155 4.71 7.62 -11.31
C ILE A 155 6.04 8.35 -11.39
N VAL A 156 6.03 9.69 -11.31
CA VAL A 156 7.25 10.50 -11.46
C VAL A 156 7.87 10.92 -10.14
N ASN A 157 7.05 11.00 -9.09
CA ASN A 157 7.50 11.38 -7.75
C ASN A 157 6.43 10.98 -6.73
N PHE A 158 6.83 10.76 -5.48
CA PHE A 158 5.88 10.62 -4.35
C PHE A 158 6.53 11.07 -3.04
N ALA A 159 5.67 11.37 -2.07
CA ALA A 159 6.06 11.69 -0.71
C ALA A 159 5.14 10.99 0.29
N THR A 160 5.74 10.47 1.36
CA THR A 160 5.05 9.77 2.45
C THR A 160 4.86 10.68 3.66
N PHE A 161 3.66 10.69 4.20
CA PHE A 161 3.31 11.42 5.42
C PHE A 161 2.73 10.46 6.46
N MET A 162 3.23 10.45 7.67
CA MET A 162 2.81 9.59 8.77
C MET A 162 1.48 10.04 9.40
N THR A 163 0.46 10.30 8.57
CA THR A 163 -0.80 10.92 9.02
C THR A 163 -1.56 10.08 10.03
N GLY A 164 -1.83 8.82 9.73
CA GLY A 164 -2.56 7.93 10.63
C GLY A 164 -1.78 7.59 11.90
N ASP A 165 -0.48 7.35 11.79
CA ASP A 165 0.38 7.07 12.96
C ASP A 165 0.44 8.26 13.90
N ILE A 166 0.64 9.49 13.37
CA ILE A 166 0.67 10.70 14.17
C ILE A 166 -0.70 10.96 14.81
N PHE A 167 -1.78 10.79 14.05
CA PHE A 167 -3.14 10.93 14.59
C PHE A 167 -3.38 9.97 15.75
N ASN A 168 -3.04 8.69 15.60
CA ASN A 168 -3.19 7.69 16.65
C ASN A 168 -2.31 8.01 17.89
N ALA A 169 -1.06 8.41 17.67
CA ALA A 169 -0.17 8.78 18.76
C ALA A 169 -0.68 10.01 19.53
N LEU A 170 -1.14 11.03 18.82
CA LEU A 170 -1.67 12.24 19.45
C LEU A 170 -2.97 11.96 20.19
N SER A 171 -3.96 11.36 19.55
CA SER A 171 -5.30 11.17 20.13
C SER A 171 -5.33 10.15 21.27
N HIS A 172 -4.63 9.02 21.14
CA HIS A 172 -4.73 7.92 22.10
C HIS A 172 -3.59 7.86 23.13
N THR A 173 -2.43 8.39 22.81
CA THR A 173 -1.25 8.25 23.67
C THR A 173 -0.86 9.58 24.34
N ILE A 174 -0.86 10.69 23.61
CA ILE A 174 -0.38 11.97 24.09
C ILE A 174 -1.51 12.81 24.70
N LEU A 175 -2.62 12.98 23.95
CA LEU A 175 -3.74 13.83 24.38
C LEU A 175 -4.80 13.07 25.16
N SER A 176 -4.80 11.72 25.05
CA SER A 176 -5.80 10.84 25.69
C SER A 176 -7.25 11.28 25.40
N CYS A 177 -7.48 11.79 24.20
CA CYS A 177 -8.81 12.25 23.79
C CYS A 177 -9.73 11.07 23.52
N GLU A 178 -10.92 11.06 24.10
CA GLU A 178 -11.99 10.20 23.63
C GLU A 178 -12.46 10.75 22.27
N THR A 179 -12.16 10.01 21.20
CA THR A 179 -12.72 10.31 19.89
C THR A 179 -14.10 9.66 19.79
N ASP A 180 -15.15 10.45 19.66
CA ASP A 180 -16.41 9.91 19.16
C ASP A 180 -16.28 9.73 17.63
N ASP A 181 -16.89 8.68 17.07
CA ASP A 181 -16.87 8.40 15.64
C ASP A 181 -17.70 9.40 14.81
N LYS A 182 -18.07 10.55 15.39
CA LYS A 182 -18.87 11.56 14.71
C LYS A 182 -17.99 12.44 13.82
N HIS A 183 -18.27 12.38 12.54
CA HIS A 183 -17.66 13.29 11.59
C HIS A 183 -18.28 14.70 11.73
N ASP A 184 -17.47 15.66 12.18
CA ASP A 184 -17.79 17.08 12.23
C ASP A 184 -17.00 17.85 11.16
N PRO A 185 -17.62 18.16 10.00
CA PRO A 185 -16.93 18.86 8.90
C PRO A 185 -16.49 20.29 9.29
N ASP A 186 -17.22 20.96 10.18
CA ASP A 186 -16.90 22.32 10.59
C ASP A 186 -15.68 22.34 11.52
N ALA A 187 -15.62 21.44 12.50
CA ALA A 187 -14.47 21.25 13.37
C ALA A 187 -13.25 20.84 12.55
N PHE A 188 -13.38 19.92 11.59
CA PHE A 188 -12.32 19.53 10.67
C PHE A 188 -11.81 20.74 9.85
N GLY A 189 -12.72 21.53 9.29
CA GLY A 189 -12.39 22.73 8.52
C GLY A 189 -11.66 23.80 9.36
N LEU A 190 -12.04 23.97 10.64
CA LEU A 190 -11.33 24.86 11.58
C LEU A 190 -9.91 24.34 11.86
N GLY A 191 -9.74 23.04 12.10
CA GLY A 191 -8.44 22.39 12.30
C GLY A 191 -7.52 22.58 11.10
N LEU A 192 -8.00 22.39 9.87
CA LEU A 192 -7.24 22.63 8.66
C LEU A 192 -6.78 24.09 8.55
N LYS A 193 -7.66 25.06 8.79
CA LYS A 193 -7.30 26.48 8.78
C LYS A 193 -6.26 26.80 9.85
N ALA A 194 -6.40 26.25 11.03
CA ALA A 194 -5.44 26.44 12.13
C ALA A 194 -4.07 25.85 11.79
N SER A 195 -3.98 24.72 11.09
CA SER A 195 -2.72 24.06 10.74
C SER A 195 -1.88 24.83 9.72
N VAL A 196 -2.52 25.63 8.86
CA VAL A 196 -1.84 26.43 7.79
C VAL A 196 -1.28 27.76 8.30
N LEU A 197 -1.82 28.29 9.42
CA LEU A 197 -1.54 29.67 9.90
C LEU A 197 -0.44 29.72 10.99
N THR A 198 0.54 28.82 11.00
CA THR A 198 1.51 28.80 12.08
C THR A 198 2.92 29.23 11.66
N ASP A 199 3.40 30.33 12.23
CA ASP A 199 4.83 30.69 12.21
C ASP A 199 5.67 29.78 13.13
N TYR A 200 5.03 28.98 14.02
CA TYR A 200 5.65 28.18 15.07
C TYR A 200 5.52 26.65 14.87
N GLY A 201 4.95 26.22 13.77
CA GLY A 201 4.75 24.81 13.44
C GLY A 201 3.52 24.16 14.12
N LEU A 202 3.19 22.95 13.69
CA LEU A 202 1.97 22.22 14.09
C LEU A 202 1.92 21.95 15.60
N THR A 203 3.06 21.63 16.22
CA THR A 203 3.13 21.25 17.64
C THR A 203 2.72 22.33 18.62
N ASN A 204 2.82 23.62 18.23
CA ASN A 204 2.40 24.74 19.07
C ASN A 204 0.86 24.92 19.14
N ARG A 205 0.10 24.16 18.35
CA ARG A 205 -1.37 24.25 18.27
C ARG A 205 -2.09 23.01 18.77
N LEU A 206 -1.35 22.10 19.42
CA LEU A 206 -1.94 20.88 20.00
C LEU A 206 -2.53 21.10 21.40
N PHE A 207 -2.35 22.28 21.98
CA PHE A 207 -2.85 22.68 23.31
C PHE A 207 -3.73 23.92 23.22
#